data_2a3371994aa735450c028a4ff789c901
#
_entry.id   2a3371994aa735450c028a4ff789c901
#
_cell.length_a   1.000
_cell.length_b   1.000
_cell.length_c   1.000
_cell.angle_alpha   90.00
_cell.angle_beta   90.00
_cell.angle_gamma   90.00
#
_symmetry.space_group_name_H-M   'P 1'
#
loop_
_entity.id
_entity.type
_entity.pdbx_description
1 polymer ?
#
loop_
_entity_poly.entity_id
_entity_poly.type
_entity_poly.pdbx_seq_one_letter_code
_entity_poly.pdbx_strand_id
1 'polypeptide(L)'
;MKTEKIDRRVKLTILILQSALIESMKKYHISKISVKMLCELADINRSTFYAHFQDQNDLLEFTCDEVIDNIKKHMDKQHYTQSKPVSFQTLNRILDYIKENADLFNALLSDNCNLDIQRRIMNIFINYYPFKNIDDRTKEYLSAFGLAGCVSMLQIWLKDGMPESTGRMAEIILQAIDNGITSFDV
;
A
#
# COMPACT_ATOMS: atom_id res chain seq x y z
N MET A 1 -18.58 9.93 -17.77
CA MET A 1 -18.94 9.78 -16.35
C MET A 1 -18.60 11.07 -15.64
N LYS A 2 -19.61 11.75 -15.06
CA LYS A 2 -19.41 12.99 -14.29
C LYS A 2 -18.68 12.61 -13.00
N THR A 3 -17.49 13.12 -12.79
CA THR A 3 -16.81 13.16 -11.49
C THR A 3 -17.65 14.09 -10.59
N GLU A 4 -18.51 13.51 -9.77
CA GLU A 4 -19.18 14.27 -8.73
C GLU A 4 -18.13 14.88 -7.81
N LYS A 5 -18.17 16.20 -7.67
CA LYS A 5 -17.38 16.91 -6.66
C LYS A 5 -17.88 16.44 -5.29
N ILE A 6 -17.13 15.52 -4.66
CA ILE A 6 -17.38 15.11 -3.28
C ILE A 6 -17.39 16.38 -2.43
N ASP A 7 -18.49 16.62 -1.69
CA ASP A 7 -18.61 17.76 -0.78
C ASP A 7 -17.40 17.77 0.19
N ARG A 8 -16.87 18.95 0.46
CA ARG A 8 -15.73 19.16 1.38
C ARG A 8 -15.97 18.53 2.76
N ARG A 9 -17.21 18.56 3.23
CA ARG A 9 -17.61 17.95 4.51
C ARG A 9 -17.50 16.43 4.47
N VAL A 10 -17.91 15.79 3.37
CA VAL A 10 -17.80 14.35 3.16
C VAL A 10 -16.33 13.93 3.17
N LYS A 11 -15.47 14.67 2.45
CA LYS A 11 -14.01 14.41 2.46
C LYS A 11 -13.42 14.47 3.86
N LEU A 12 -13.78 15.48 4.64
CA LEU A 12 -13.31 15.63 6.02
C LEU A 12 -13.78 14.46 6.89
N THR A 13 -15.04 14.06 6.78
CA THR A 13 -15.62 12.91 7.50
C THR A 13 -14.83 11.63 7.18
N ILE A 14 -14.55 11.37 5.90
CA ILE A 14 -13.79 10.19 5.46
C ILE A 14 -12.38 10.22 6.04
N LEU A 15 -11.67 11.34 5.97
CA LEU A 15 -10.32 11.49 6.52
C LEU A 15 -10.27 11.22 8.03
N ILE A 16 -11.26 11.70 8.78
CA ILE A 16 -11.35 11.46 10.24
C ILE A 16 -11.60 9.97 10.51
N LEU A 17 -12.47 9.32 9.75
CA LEU A 17 -12.73 7.88 9.88
C LEU A 17 -11.51 7.03 9.52
N GLN A 18 -10.78 7.40 8.47
CA GLN A 18 -9.52 6.75 8.10
C GLN A 18 -8.46 6.90 9.21
N SER A 19 -8.32 8.09 9.78
CA SER A 19 -7.41 8.32 10.90
C SER A 19 -7.78 7.47 12.12
N ALA A 20 -9.07 7.34 12.44
CA ALA A 20 -9.55 6.48 13.53
C ALA A 20 -9.29 4.99 13.24
N LEU A 21 -9.44 4.55 11.98
CA LEU A 21 -9.12 3.20 11.55
C LEU A 21 -7.63 2.90 11.74
N ILE A 22 -6.76 3.76 11.21
CA ILE A 22 -5.29 3.62 11.31
C ILE A 22 -4.86 3.55 12.78
N GLU A 23 -5.36 4.44 13.62
CA GLU A 23 -5.03 4.45 15.05
C GLU A 23 -5.52 3.19 15.77
N SER A 24 -6.70 2.68 15.41
CA SER A 24 -7.23 1.43 15.94
C SER A 24 -6.40 0.23 15.50
N MET A 25 -5.93 0.20 14.25
CA MET A 25 -5.10 -0.89 13.70
C MET A 25 -3.69 -0.93 14.32
N LYS A 26 -3.21 0.13 14.93
CA LYS A 26 -1.96 0.08 15.73
C LYS A 26 -2.05 -0.89 16.92
N LYS A 27 -3.26 -1.18 17.40
CA LYS A 27 -3.50 -1.97 18.63
C LYS A 27 -4.27 -3.27 18.39
N TYR A 28 -5.12 -3.29 17.37
CA TYR A 28 -6.08 -4.36 17.15
C TYR A 28 -6.05 -4.84 15.71
N HIS A 29 -6.15 -6.17 15.52
CA HIS A 29 -6.42 -6.73 14.21
C HIS A 29 -7.77 -6.22 13.69
N ILE A 30 -7.89 -5.98 12.37
CA ILE A 30 -9.09 -5.43 11.73
C ILE A 30 -10.38 -6.15 12.11
N SER A 31 -10.34 -7.47 12.27
CA SER A 31 -11.50 -8.26 12.70
C SER A 31 -11.98 -7.98 14.12
N LYS A 32 -11.20 -7.29 14.95
CA LYS A 32 -11.55 -6.88 16.32
C LYS A 32 -11.99 -5.42 16.40
N ILE A 33 -11.84 -4.67 15.33
CA ILE A 33 -12.28 -3.27 15.25
C ILE A 33 -13.76 -3.25 14.90
N SER A 34 -14.55 -2.49 15.66
CA SER A 34 -15.98 -2.32 15.41
C SER A 34 -16.30 -0.91 14.95
N VAL A 35 -17.40 -0.74 14.20
CA VAL A 35 -17.91 0.59 13.83
C VAL A 35 -18.14 1.47 15.05
N LYS A 36 -18.53 0.86 16.19
CA LYS A 36 -18.68 1.59 17.46
C LYS A 36 -17.37 2.23 17.89
N MET A 37 -16.28 1.46 17.90
CA MET A 37 -14.95 1.94 18.30
C MET A 37 -14.47 3.08 17.37
N LEU A 38 -14.66 2.90 16.06
CA LEU A 38 -14.28 3.92 15.08
C LEU A 38 -15.07 5.22 15.26
N CYS A 39 -16.38 5.14 15.46
CA CYS A 39 -17.23 6.30 15.66
C CYS A 39 -16.92 7.04 16.97
N GLU A 40 -16.63 6.30 18.05
CA GLU A 40 -16.23 6.88 19.34
C GLU A 40 -14.86 7.59 19.22
N LEU A 41 -13.89 6.97 18.55
CA LEU A 41 -12.56 7.57 18.36
C LEU A 41 -12.59 8.77 17.40
N ALA A 42 -13.44 8.72 16.38
CA ALA A 42 -13.60 9.77 15.37
C ALA A 42 -14.51 10.93 15.84
N ASP A 43 -15.21 10.78 16.95
CA ASP A 43 -16.30 11.68 17.38
C ASP A 43 -17.37 11.89 16.29
N ILE A 44 -17.78 10.78 15.66
CA ILE A 44 -18.75 10.77 14.55
C ILE A 44 -19.93 9.88 14.93
N ASN A 45 -21.15 10.31 14.57
CA ASN A 45 -22.35 9.51 14.78
C ASN A 45 -22.32 8.26 13.84
N ARG A 46 -22.81 7.11 14.33
CA ARG A 46 -22.94 5.89 13.52
C ARG A 46 -23.78 6.07 12.25
N SER A 47 -24.82 6.89 12.30
CA SER A 47 -25.61 7.20 11.09
C SER A 47 -24.76 7.88 10.01
N THR A 48 -23.81 8.73 10.40
CA THR A 48 -22.85 9.36 9.48
C THR A 48 -21.87 8.33 8.93
N PHE A 49 -21.39 7.39 9.75
CA PHE A 49 -20.55 6.28 9.26
C PHE A 49 -21.29 5.47 8.19
N TYR A 50 -22.53 5.00 8.52
CA TYR A 50 -23.32 4.17 7.62
C TYR A 50 -23.84 4.89 6.36
N ALA A 51 -23.76 6.22 6.32
CA ALA A 51 -24.02 6.99 5.09
C ALA A 51 -22.88 6.83 4.06
N HIS A 52 -21.71 6.34 4.46
CA HIS A 52 -20.52 6.23 3.60
C HIS A 52 -19.98 4.80 3.49
N PHE A 53 -20.05 4.01 4.55
CA PHE A 53 -19.44 2.67 4.64
C PHE A 53 -20.40 1.67 5.28
N GLN A 54 -20.36 0.42 4.81
CA GLN A 54 -21.17 -0.67 5.37
C GLN A 54 -20.61 -1.15 6.71
N ASP A 55 -19.29 -1.28 6.79
CA ASP A 55 -18.56 -1.73 7.99
C ASP A 55 -17.10 -1.24 7.96
N GLN A 56 -16.30 -1.69 8.94
CA GLN A 56 -14.89 -1.34 9.03
C GLN A 56 -14.03 -1.93 7.89
N ASN A 57 -14.45 -3.03 7.29
CA ASN A 57 -13.73 -3.62 6.16
C ASN A 57 -13.95 -2.79 4.90
N ASP A 58 -15.17 -2.29 4.67
CA ASP A 58 -15.49 -1.39 3.57
C ASP A 58 -14.67 -0.08 3.66
N LEU A 59 -14.52 0.48 4.87
CA LEU A 59 -13.62 1.62 5.10
C LEU A 59 -12.14 1.26 4.83
N LEU A 60 -11.69 0.08 5.23
CA LEU A 60 -10.32 -0.40 4.96
C LEU A 60 -10.08 -0.59 3.46
N GLU A 61 -11.02 -1.20 2.75
CA GLU A 61 -10.96 -1.38 1.29
C GLU A 61 -10.88 -0.03 0.56
N PHE A 62 -11.74 0.91 0.94
CA PHE A 62 -11.71 2.27 0.41
C PHE A 62 -10.34 2.94 0.65
N THR A 63 -9.80 2.81 1.86
CA THR A 63 -8.48 3.36 2.21
C THR A 63 -7.37 2.72 1.37
N CYS A 64 -7.44 1.40 1.16
CA CYS A 64 -6.51 0.69 0.30
C CYS A 64 -6.59 1.16 -1.17
N ASP A 65 -7.79 1.36 -1.70
CA ASP A 65 -7.99 1.84 -3.07
C ASP A 65 -7.39 3.25 -3.27
N GLU A 66 -7.55 4.15 -2.30
CA GLU A 66 -6.91 5.47 -2.35
C GLU A 66 -5.37 5.38 -2.34
N VAL A 67 -4.81 4.49 -1.52
CA VAL A 67 -3.35 4.23 -1.49
C VAL A 67 -2.88 3.71 -2.85
N ILE A 68 -3.57 2.72 -3.41
CA ILE A 68 -3.27 2.14 -4.72
C ILE A 68 -3.31 3.21 -5.81
N ASP A 69 -4.34 4.06 -5.82
CA ASP A 69 -4.47 5.13 -6.80
C ASP A 69 -3.38 6.20 -6.64
N ASN A 70 -2.97 6.51 -5.42
CA ASN A 70 -1.88 7.44 -5.18
C ASN A 70 -0.53 6.85 -5.61
N ILE A 71 -0.24 5.58 -5.31
CA ILE A 71 0.96 4.90 -5.81
C ILE A 71 0.98 4.94 -7.35
N LYS A 72 -0.13 4.61 -8.02
CA LYS A 72 -0.24 4.67 -9.48
C LYS A 72 0.01 6.07 -10.06
N LYS A 73 -0.38 7.14 -9.36
CA LYS A 73 -0.08 8.52 -9.77
C LYS A 73 1.40 8.85 -9.72
N HIS A 74 2.14 8.26 -8.78
CA HIS A 74 3.60 8.41 -8.68
C HIS A 74 4.37 7.56 -9.70
N MET A 75 3.73 6.53 -10.25
CA MET A 75 4.29 5.76 -11.35
C MET A 75 4.11 6.56 -12.66
N ASP A 76 5.21 6.93 -13.33
CA ASP A 76 5.17 7.74 -14.54
C ASP A 76 4.27 7.14 -15.62
N LYS A 77 3.36 7.95 -16.19
CA LYS A 77 2.48 7.56 -17.29
C LYS A 77 3.24 7.05 -18.54
N GLN A 78 4.52 7.42 -18.71
CA GLN A 78 5.38 6.97 -19.80
C GLN A 78 5.96 5.55 -19.60
N HIS A 79 5.92 5.01 -18.39
CA HIS A 79 6.49 3.69 -18.07
C HIS A 79 5.44 2.58 -17.94
N TYR A 80 4.17 2.87 -18.25
CA TYR A 80 3.09 1.88 -18.28
C TYR A 80 3.15 0.88 -19.44
N THR A 81 4.27 0.77 -20.12
CA THR A 81 4.49 -0.32 -21.06
C THR A 81 5.13 -1.47 -20.29
N GLN A 82 4.52 -2.64 -20.36
CA GLN A 82 4.91 -3.94 -19.74
C GLN A 82 6.38 -4.39 -19.98
N SER A 83 7.28 -3.49 -20.40
CA SER A 83 8.60 -3.82 -20.89
C SER A 83 9.76 -3.12 -20.17
N LYS A 84 9.52 -2.31 -19.13
CA LYS A 84 10.62 -1.64 -18.43
C LYS A 84 10.49 -1.81 -16.92
N PRO A 85 11.57 -2.22 -16.23
CA PRO A 85 11.60 -2.31 -14.78
C PRO A 85 11.33 -0.94 -14.14
N VAL A 86 10.85 -0.94 -12.89
CA VAL A 86 10.63 0.29 -12.11
C VAL A 86 11.95 1.05 -11.99
N SER A 87 11.97 2.31 -12.43
CA SER A 87 13.18 3.12 -12.34
C SER A 87 13.48 3.53 -10.90
N PHE A 88 14.75 3.82 -10.61
CA PHE A 88 15.17 4.36 -9.32
C PHE A 88 14.34 5.59 -8.93
N GLN A 89 14.15 6.55 -9.85
CA GLN A 89 13.39 7.77 -9.58
C GLN A 89 11.92 7.48 -9.23
N THR A 90 11.31 6.52 -9.91
CA THR A 90 9.93 6.11 -9.63
C THR A 90 9.83 5.46 -8.26
N LEU A 91 10.72 4.51 -7.96
CA LEU A 91 10.73 3.84 -6.65
C LEU A 91 11.02 4.83 -5.53
N ASN A 92 11.97 5.74 -5.70
CA ASN A 92 12.27 6.77 -4.70
C ASN A 92 11.05 7.64 -4.39
N ARG A 93 10.31 8.13 -5.42
CA ARG A 93 9.07 8.91 -5.22
C ARG A 93 7.99 8.11 -4.46
N ILE A 94 7.88 6.82 -4.74
CA ILE A 94 6.93 5.96 -4.01
C ILE A 94 7.37 5.81 -2.55
N LEU A 95 8.66 5.65 -2.29
CA LEU A 95 9.19 5.59 -0.92
C LEU A 95 9.06 6.92 -0.18
N ASP A 96 9.17 8.06 -0.87
CA ASP A 96 8.87 9.38 -0.31
C ASP A 96 7.39 9.46 0.12
N TYR A 97 6.47 9.02 -0.73
CA TYR A 97 5.04 8.93 -0.39
C TYR A 97 4.78 7.98 0.79
N ILE A 98 5.43 6.82 0.84
CA ILE A 98 5.35 5.89 1.97
C ILE A 98 5.84 6.56 3.26
N LYS A 99 6.97 7.26 3.19
CA LYS A 99 7.55 7.98 4.33
C LYS A 99 6.64 9.10 4.84
N GLU A 100 6.04 9.89 3.95
CA GLU A 100 5.09 10.94 4.28
C GLU A 100 3.80 10.40 4.93
N ASN A 101 3.46 9.13 4.67
CA ASN A 101 2.28 8.45 5.17
C ASN A 101 2.63 7.23 6.04
N ALA A 102 3.71 7.31 6.82
CA ALA A 102 4.28 6.18 7.55
C ALA A 102 3.27 5.45 8.45
N ASP A 103 2.43 6.17 9.18
CA ASP A 103 1.39 5.58 10.05
C ASP A 103 0.39 4.72 9.28
N LEU A 104 -0.04 5.20 8.11
CA LEU A 104 -0.93 4.48 7.21
C LEU A 104 -0.27 3.19 6.71
N PHE A 105 0.97 3.27 6.23
CA PHE A 105 1.67 2.10 5.71
C PHE A 105 2.06 1.11 6.82
N ASN A 106 2.42 1.59 8.01
CA ASN A 106 2.59 0.74 9.19
C ASN A 106 1.31 -0.05 9.52
N ALA A 107 0.15 0.59 9.46
CA ALA A 107 -1.12 -0.09 9.70
C ALA A 107 -1.44 -1.11 8.59
N LEU A 108 -1.33 -0.72 7.32
CA LEU A 108 -1.70 -1.57 6.17
C LEU A 108 -0.74 -2.75 5.95
N LEU A 109 0.54 -2.60 6.29
CA LEU A 109 1.54 -3.66 6.15
C LEU A 109 1.72 -4.48 7.43
N SER A 110 1.07 -4.13 8.55
CA SER A 110 1.16 -4.88 9.81
C SER A 110 0.39 -6.20 9.77
N ASP A 111 0.70 -7.09 10.72
CA ASP A 111 -0.07 -8.33 10.97
C ASP A 111 -1.52 -8.05 11.41
N ASN A 112 -1.84 -6.81 11.78
CA ASN A 112 -3.19 -6.37 12.13
C ASN A 112 -4.07 -6.11 10.90
N CYS A 113 -3.48 -6.05 9.71
CA CYS A 113 -4.20 -5.90 8.44
C CYS A 113 -4.51 -7.26 7.82
N ASN A 114 -5.46 -7.28 6.89
CA ASN A 114 -5.76 -8.44 6.06
C ASN A 114 -4.64 -8.68 5.05
N LEU A 115 -4.19 -9.94 4.92
CA LEU A 115 -3.17 -10.34 3.94
C LEU A 115 -3.55 -10.00 2.49
N ASP A 116 -4.84 -10.04 2.16
CA ASP A 116 -5.30 -9.70 0.81
C ASP A 116 -5.08 -8.23 0.49
N ILE A 117 -5.25 -7.33 1.46
CA ILE A 117 -4.92 -5.90 1.33
C ILE A 117 -3.43 -5.71 1.07
N GLN A 118 -2.58 -6.38 1.86
CA GLN A 118 -1.12 -6.33 1.67
C GLN A 118 -0.72 -6.80 0.26
N ARG A 119 -1.29 -7.93 -0.20
CA ARG A 119 -1.06 -8.46 -1.54
C ARG A 119 -1.53 -7.50 -2.63
N ARG A 120 -2.69 -6.86 -2.48
CA ARG A 120 -3.21 -5.89 -3.46
C ARG A 120 -2.28 -4.70 -3.64
N ILE A 121 -1.79 -4.11 -2.54
CA ILE A 121 -0.86 -2.99 -2.58
C ILE A 121 0.44 -3.40 -3.30
N MET A 122 0.96 -4.58 -2.98
CA MET A 122 2.24 -5.04 -3.52
C MET A 122 2.16 -5.57 -4.95
N ASN A 123 1.01 -6.11 -5.37
CA ASN A 123 0.81 -6.55 -6.76
C ASN A 123 0.95 -5.41 -7.78
N ILE A 124 0.84 -4.15 -7.36
CA ILE A 124 1.14 -3.02 -8.22
C ILE A 124 2.59 -3.11 -8.71
N PHE A 125 3.53 -3.46 -7.85
CA PHE A 125 4.95 -3.52 -8.19
C PHE A 125 5.32 -4.75 -9.02
N ILE A 126 4.71 -5.90 -8.74
CA ILE A 126 4.98 -7.15 -9.46
C ILE A 126 4.55 -7.07 -10.93
N ASN A 127 3.41 -6.44 -11.19
CA ASN A 127 2.88 -6.29 -12.54
C ASN A 127 3.76 -5.39 -13.44
N TYR A 128 4.74 -4.68 -12.87
CA TYR A 128 5.68 -3.84 -13.61
C TYR A 128 7.05 -4.49 -13.79
N TYR A 129 7.23 -5.74 -13.33
CA TYR A 129 8.48 -6.46 -13.57
C TYR A 129 8.37 -7.28 -14.87
N PRO A 130 9.18 -6.97 -15.91
CA PRO A 130 9.12 -7.67 -17.17
C PRO A 130 9.91 -8.98 -17.08
N PHE A 131 9.27 -10.04 -16.59
CA PHE A 131 9.85 -11.37 -16.70
C PHE A 131 9.91 -11.77 -18.18
N LYS A 132 11.13 -12.00 -18.71
CA LYS A 132 11.38 -12.47 -20.06
C LYS A 132 11.86 -13.91 -20.02
N ASN A 133 11.40 -14.73 -20.96
CA ASN A 133 11.86 -16.12 -21.17
C ASN A 133 11.74 -17.05 -19.95
N ILE A 134 10.81 -16.78 -19.03
CA ILE A 134 10.54 -17.60 -17.84
C ILE A 134 9.14 -18.20 -17.96
N ASP A 135 9.01 -19.49 -17.63
CA ASP A 135 7.71 -20.15 -17.58
C ASP A 135 6.80 -19.58 -16.49
N ASP A 136 5.49 -19.71 -16.63
CA ASP A 136 4.49 -19.09 -15.76
C ASP A 136 4.63 -19.55 -14.29
N ARG A 137 5.04 -20.79 -14.05
CA ARG A 137 5.21 -21.32 -12.70
C ARG A 137 6.43 -20.73 -12.00
N THR A 138 7.54 -20.63 -12.69
CA THR A 138 8.76 -19.96 -12.17
C THR A 138 8.48 -18.47 -11.92
N LYS A 139 7.74 -17.81 -12.82
CA LYS A 139 7.30 -16.43 -12.64
C LYS A 139 6.45 -16.26 -11.38
N GLU A 140 5.53 -17.19 -11.10
CA GLU A 140 4.72 -17.16 -9.88
C GLU A 140 5.59 -17.24 -8.62
N TYR A 141 6.59 -18.14 -8.58
CA TYR A 141 7.51 -18.27 -7.45
C TYR A 141 8.37 -17.02 -7.25
N LEU A 142 8.93 -16.46 -8.33
CA LEU A 142 9.76 -15.25 -8.25
C LEU A 142 8.93 -14.03 -7.83
N SER A 143 7.69 -13.92 -8.31
CA SER A 143 6.75 -12.87 -7.89
C SER A 143 6.43 -12.98 -6.40
N ALA A 144 6.15 -14.18 -5.90
CA ALA A 144 5.87 -14.40 -4.49
C ALA A 144 7.09 -14.09 -3.60
N PHE A 145 8.29 -14.49 -4.02
CA PHE A 145 9.55 -14.19 -3.33
C PHE A 145 9.82 -12.67 -3.28
N GLY A 146 9.74 -12.00 -4.43
CA GLY A 146 9.96 -10.56 -4.52
C GLY A 146 8.95 -9.77 -3.69
N LEU A 147 7.67 -10.17 -3.74
CA LEU A 147 6.61 -9.59 -2.92
C LEU A 147 6.93 -9.70 -1.43
N ALA A 148 7.18 -10.91 -0.94
CA ALA A 148 7.46 -11.15 0.47
C ALA A 148 8.71 -10.39 0.93
N GLY A 149 9.77 -10.37 0.13
CA GLY A 149 11.00 -9.63 0.40
C GLY A 149 10.77 -8.12 0.49
N CYS A 150 10.08 -7.53 -0.48
CA CYS A 150 9.78 -6.09 -0.47
C CYS A 150 8.90 -5.69 0.72
N VAL A 151 7.84 -6.47 1.02
CA VAL A 151 6.98 -6.22 2.19
C VAL A 151 7.81 -6.24 3.46
N SER A 152 8.62 -7.28 3.66
CA SER A 152 9.44 -7.44 4.87
C SER A 152 10.46 -6.30 5.02
N MET A 153 11.13 -5.89 3.93
CA MET A 153 12.04 -4.73 3.97
C MET A 153 11.33 -3.44 4.37
N LEU A 154 10.15 -3.17 3.80
CA LEU A 154 9.37 -1.99 4.14
C LEU A 154 8.85 -2.03 5.58
N GLN A 155 8.39 -3.19 6.06
CA GLN A 155 7.94 -3.37 7.45
C GLN A 155 9.07 -3.07 8.44
N ILE A 156 10.27 -3.60 8.21
CA ILE A 156 11.46 -3.34 9.06
C ILE A 156 11.81 -1.85 9.02
N TRP A 157 11.94 -1.29 7.83
CA TRP A 157 12.31 0.12 7.63
C TRP A 157 11.33 1.08 8.34
N LEU A 158 10.02 0.87 8.17
CA LEU A 158 8.98 1.67 8.82
C LEU A 158 9.00 1.49 10.34
N LYS A 159 9.08 0.23 10.83
CA LYS A 159 9.10 -0.10 12.26
C LYS A 159 10.28 0.53 12.99
N ASP A 160 11.44 0.57 12.35
CA ASP A 160 12.68 1.12 12.93
C ASP A 160 12.78 2.66 12.78
N GLY A 161 11.70 3.31 12.31
CA GLY A 161 11.62 4.76 12.18
C GLY A 161 12.33 5.31 10.94
N MET A 162 12.51 4.46 9.91
CA MET A 162 13.07 4.84 8.60
C MET A 162 14.50 5.42 8.69
N PRO A 163 15.46 4.67 9.25
CA PRO A 163 16.82 5.17 9.48
C PRO A 163 17.56 5.47 8.16
N GLU A 164 17.28 4.73 7.09
CA GLU A 164 17.83 5.01 5.77
C GLU A 164 17.01 6.10 5.06
N SER A 165 17.68 6.86 4.19
CA SER A 165 16.98 7.74 3.26
C SER A 165 16.16 6.92 2.24
N THR A 166 15.11 7.51 1.68
CA THR A 166 14.29 6.88 0.63
C THR A 166 15.12 6.48 -0.58
N GLY A 167 16.14 7.29 -0.95
CA GLY A 167 17.09 6.96 -2.00
C GLY A 167 17.91 5.71 -1.67
N ARG A 168 18.43 5.62 -0.43
CA ARG A 168 19.20 4.43 -0.03
C ARG A 168 18.33 3.19 0.02
N MET A 169 17.10 3.30 0.49
CA MET A 169 16.15 2.20 0.49
C MET A 169 15.78 1.75 -0.93
N ALA A 170 15.62 2.70 -1.87
CA ALA A 170 15.40 2.38 -3.28
C ALA A 170 16.57 1.61 -3.89
N GLU A 171 17.83 2.00 -3.60
CA GLU A 171 19.01 1.26 -4.02
C GLU A 171 19.03 -0.17 -3.49
N ILE A 172 18.75 -0.36 -2.19
CA ILE A 172 18.73 -1.70 -1.56
C ILE A 172 17.70 -2.59 -2.24
N ILE A 173 16.46 -2.08 -2.44
CA ILE A 173 15.39 -2.84 -3.06
C ILE A 173 15.75 -3.22 -4.50
N LEU A 174 16.23 -2.26 -5.31
CA LEU A 174 16.59 -2.53 -6.70
C LEU A 174 17.75 -3.51 -6.81
N GLN A 175 18.79 -3.38 -5.98
CA GLN A 175 19.92 -4.32 -5.95
C GLN A 175 19.47 -5.74 -5.57
N ALA A 176 18.55 -5.87 -4.60
CA ALA A 176 18.00 -7.16 -4.21
C ALA A 176 17.20 -7.81 -5.35
N ILE A 177 16.43 -7.01 -6.09
CA ILE A 177 15.67 -7.48 -7.26
C ILE A 177 16.64 -7.83 -8.41
N ASP A 178 17.52 -6.92 -8.79
CA ASP A 178 18.39 -7.07 -9.96
C ASP A 178 19.43 -8.20 -9.79
N ASN A 179 19.96 -8.40 -8.60
CA ASN A 179 20.96 -9.46 -8.37
C ASN A 179 20.37 -10.79 -7.90
N GLY A 180 19.09 -10.80 -7.47
CA GLY A 180 18.38 -12.00 -7.04
C GLY A 180 17.45 -12.54 -8.11
N ILE A 181 16.44 -11.75 -8.48
CA ILE A 181 15.34 -12.20 -9.34
C ILE A 181 15.76 -12.26 -10.81
N THR A 182 16.55 -11.31 -11.30
CA THR A 182 17.00 -11.28 -12.71
C THR A 182 18.03 -12.36 -13.06
N SER A 183 18.68 -12.95 -12.07
CA SER A 183 19.59 -14.08 -12.34
C SER A 183 18.90 -15.29 -12.99
N PHE A 184 17.56 -15.32 -13.00
CA PHE A 184 16.75 -16.34 -13.68
C PHE A 184 16.34 -15.96 -15.11
N ASP A 185 16.62 -14.73 -15.56
CA ASP A 185 16.43 -14.28 -16.94
C ASP A 185 17.62 -14.73 -17.81
N VAL A 186 17.64 -16.00 -18.23
CA VAL A 186 18.68 -16.58 -19.08
C VAL A 186 18.21 -16.67 -20.52
#